data_9f654f34fabe30e15dc0ef16ad0e26e8
#
_entry.id   9f654f34fabe30e15dc0ef16ad0e26e8
#
_cell.length_a   1.000
_cell.length_b   1.000
_cell.length_c   1.000
_cell.angle_alpha   90.00
_cell.angle_beta   90.00
_cell.angle_gamma   90.00
#
_symmetry.space_group_name_H-M   'P 1'
#
loop_
_entity.id
_entity.type
_entity.pdbx_description
1 polymer ?
#
loop_
_entity_poly.entity_id
_entity_poly.type
_entity_poly.pdbx_seq_one_letter_code
_entity_poly.pdbx_strand_id
1 'polypeptide(L)'
;PAENPEHDDVEEMLASGKLSRGYLQRTAVNILSYILETPAMIRQMDAVSPEEKAAAAELKAADRIDDEIEYYEMKDTGLEYDAAKLDPQQGRSDQFGIITKTGGELMISMEMCADLTPFAQIPVSVFCNEEYRGVIQINGTEGRWITREKNLGMIRQGENAIRFFYGADGLQIGALRLRVI
;
A
#
# COMPACT_ATOMS: atom_id res chain seq x y z
N PRO A 1 -16.88 37.79 -3.92
CA PRO A 1 -15.68 38.01 -3.12
C PRO A 1 -14.70 36.93 -3.51
N ALA A 2 -13.52 37.35 -4.01
CA ALA A 2 -12.47 36.39 -4.33
C ALA A 2 -12.02 35.77 -3.01
N GLU A 3 -12.23 34.47 -2.85
CA GLU A 3 -11.61 33.72 -1.78
C GLU A 3 -10.11 33.82 -1.99
N ASN A 4 -9.42 34.46 -1.05
CA ASN A 4 -7.97 34.46 -1.03
C ASN A 4 -7.51 33.20 -0.29
N PRO A 5 -7.07 32.15 -0.97
CA PRO A 5 -6.69 30.88 -0.35
C PRO A 5 -5.43 31.00 0.54
N GLU A 6 -4.74 32.14 0.49
CA GLU A 6 -3.56 32.42 1.30
C GLU A 6 -3.88 33.36 2.48
N HIS A 7 -5.16 33.70 2.71
CA HIS A 7 -5.54 34.64 3.75
C HIS A 7 -5.66 33.90 5.09
N ASP A 8 -4.60 33.97 5.85
CA ASP A 8 -4.60 33.59 7.26
C ASP A 8 -5.00 34.81 8.10
N ASP A 9 -6.26 34.86 8.54
CA ASP A 9 -6.82 35.96 9.33
C ASP A 9 -6.32 35.97 10.79
N VAL A 10 -5.50 35.01 11.17
CA VAL A 10 -5.10 34.80 12.58
C VAL A 10 -4.39 36.03 13.15
N GLU A 11 -3.52 36.67 12.39
CA GLU A 11 -2.81 37.90 12.84
C GLU A 11 -3.80 39.06 13.04
N GLU A 12 -4.72 39.28 12.11
CA GLU A 12 -5.73 40.32 12.21
C GLU A 12 -6.72 40.06 13.36
N MET A 13 -7.14 38.81 13.54
CA MET A 13 -8.02 38.42 14.64
C MET A 13 -7.34 38.54 16.00
N LEU A 14 -6.04 38.29 16.09
CA LEU A 14 -5.25 38.51 17.31
C LEU A 14 -5.09 40.03 17.58
N ALA A 15 -4.77 40.80 16.58
CA ALA A 15 -4.61 42.25 16.70
C ALA A 15 -5.91 42.97 17.10
N SER A 16 -7.05 42.50 16.57
CA SER A 16 -8.38 43.03 16.90
C SER A 16 -8.95 42.48 18.22
N GLY A 17 -8.27 41.54 18.88
CA GLY A 17 -8.73 40.94 20.14
C GLY A 17 -9.89 39.94 19.97
N LYS A 18 -10.30 39.63 18.74
CA LYS A 18 -11.33 38.61 18.44
C LYS A 18 -10.84 37.21 18.72
N LEU A 19 -9.53 36.99 18.62
CA LEU A 19 -8.87 35.73 18.95
C LEU A 19 -7.84 35.95 20.06
N SER A 20 -7.90 35.17 21.12
CA SER A 20 -6.93 35.29 22.22
C SER A 20 -5.74 34.35 21.99
N ARG A 21 -4.53 34.82 22.39
CA ARG A 21 -3.33 33.97 22.40
C ARG A 21 -3.52 32.69 23.21
N GLY A 22 -4.23 32.76 24.33
CA GLY A 22 -4.53 31.59 25.16
C GLY A 22 -5.39 30.55 24.43
N TYR A 23 -6.27 30.99 23.55
CA TYR A 23 -7.05 30.06 22.73
C TYR A 23 -6.18 29.32 21.70
N LEU A 24 -5.31 30.06 21.02
CA LEU A 24 -4.35 29.45 20.08
C LEU A 24 -3.39 28.50 20.76
N GLN A 25 -2.87 28.89 21.93
CA GLN A 25 -1.97 28.01 22.71
C GLN A 25 -2.69 26.72 23.12
N ARG A 26 -3.95 26.80 23.60
CA ARG A 26 -4.73 25.62 23.94
C ARG A 26 -4.95 24.72 22.73
N THR A 27 -5.30 25.31 21.58
CA THR A 27 -5.49 24.56 20.32
C THR A 27 -4.21 23.87 19.89
N ALA A 28 -3.08 24.60 19.94
CA ALA A 28 -1.77 24.03 19.61
C ALA A 28 -1.39 22.87 20.54
N VAL A 29 -1.60 23.04 21.86
CA VAL A 29 -1.35 21.98 22.84
C VAL A 29 -2.21 20.74 22.56
N ASN A 30 -3.51 20.92 22.26
CA ASN A 30 -4.40 19.81 21.94
C ASN A 30 -3.95 19.06 20.69
N ILE A 31 -3.57 19.78 19.62
CA ILE A 31 -3.07 19.19 18.39
C ILE A 31 -1.77 18.43 18.63
N LEU A 32 -0.83 19.04 19.34
CA LEU A 32 0.46 18.42 19.64
C LEU A 32 0.28 17.18 20.55
N SER A 33 -0.57 17.25 21.57
CA SER A 33 -0.89 16.09 22.41
C SER A 33 -1.46 14.94 21.58
N TYR A 34 -2.40 15.25 20.67
CA TYR A 34 -2.96 14.25 19.78
C TYR A 34 -1.88 13.61 18.88
N ILE A 35 -0.99 14.45 18.30
CA ILE A 35 0.11 13.96 17.45
C ILE A 35 1.06 13.05 18.26
N LEU A 36 1.41 13.44 19.48
CA LEU A 36 2.30 12.67 20.35
C LEU A 36 1.74 11.30 20.75
N GLU A 37 0.41 11.17 20.80
CA GLU A 37 -0.28 9.91 21.09
C GLU A 37 -0.48 9.03 19.86
N THR A 38 -0.14 9.53 18.65
CA THR A 38 -0.27 8.72 17.44
C THR A 38 0.77 7.59 17.40
N PRO A 39 0.41 6.41 16.88
CA PRO A 39 1.36 5.29 16.73
C PRO A 39 2.59 5.64 15.90
N ALA A 40 2.46 6.59 14.97
CA ALA A 40 3.57 7.06 14.14
C ALA A 40 4.60 7.83 14.98
N MET A 41 4.12 8.73 15.85
CA MET A 41 5.01 9.55 16.69
C MET A 41 5.62 8.73 17.84
N ILE A 42 4.84 7.84 18.44
CA ILE A 42 5.32 6.89 19.46
C ILE A 42 6.49 6.05 18.92
N ARG A 43 6.38 5.59 17.65
CA ARG A 43 7.47 4.86 16.97
C ARG A 43 8.71 5.72 16.73
N GLN A 44 8.54 6.99 16.35
CA GLN A 44 9.66 7.91 16.15
C GLN A 44 10.40 8.27 17.45
N MET A 45 9.67 8.32 18.56
CA MET A 45 10.25 8.63 19.88
C MET A 45 10.89 7.44 20.56
N ASP A 46 10.95 6.26 19.92
CA ASP A 46 11.45 4.99 20.48
C ASP A 46 10.70 4.54 21.77
N ALA A 47 9.53 5.13 22.00
CA ALA A 47 8.68 4.87 23.17
C ALA A 47 7.71 3.69 22.95
N VAL A 48 8.01 2.83 21.97
CA VAL A 48 7.21 1.63 21.67
C VAL A 48 7.36 0.62 22.81
N SER A 49 6.24 0.20 23.38
CA SER A 49 6.24 -0.77 24.48
C SER A 49 6.87 -2.10 24.05
N PRO A 50 7.42 -2.90 25.00
CA PRO A 50 7.93 -4.23 24.70
C PRO A 50 6.89 -5.15 24.04
N GLU A 51 5.60 -5.00 24.43
CA GLU A 51 4.49 -5.76 23.86
C GLU A 51 4.21 -5.36 22.40
N GLU A 52 4.23 -4.06 22.10
CA GLU A 52 4.08 -3.58 20.71
C GLU A 52 5.28 -3.96 19.83
N LYS A 53 6.50 -3.98 20.40
CA LYS A 53 7.70 -4.49 19.72
C LYS A 53 7.57 -5.98 19.43
N ALA A 54 7.05 -6.76 20.37
CA ALA A 54 6.80 -8.19 20.20
C ALA A 54 5.71 -8.44 19.15
N ALA A 55 4.58 -7.72 19.22
CA ALA A 55 3.50 -7.82 18.22
C ALA A 55 3.97 -7.39 16.82
N ALA A 56 4.77 -6.33 16.72
CA ALA A 56 5.37 -5.92 15.45
C ALA A 56 6.41 -6.93 14.93
N ALA A 57 7.12 -7.63 15.83
CA ALA A 57 8.04 -8.70 15.44
C ALA A 57 7.29 -9.97 15.02
N GLU A 58 6.15 -10.29 15.65
CA GLU A 58 5.27 -11.38 15.21
C GLU A 58 4.64 -11.08 13.85
N LEU A 59 4.16 -9.84 13.62
CA LEU A 59 3.67 -9.40 12.31
C LEU A 59 4.76 -9.46 11.25
N LYS A 60 5.98 -9.03 11.56
CA LYS A 60 7.13 -9.18 10.65
C LYS A 60 7.55 -10.63 10.46
N ALA A 61 7.37 -11.50 11.45
CA ALA A 61 7.65 -12.92 11.31
C ALA A 61 6.55 -13.64 10.51
N ALA A 62 5.30 -13.20 10.64
CA ALA A 62 4.20 -13.66 9.79
C ALA A 62 4.29 -13.13 8.35
N ASP A 63 4.91 -11.95 8.15
CA ASP A 63 5.24 -11.36 6.84
C ASP A 63 6.62 -11.85 6.33
N ARG A 64 7.28 -12.75 7.07
CA ARG A 64 8.46 -13.47 6.57
C ARG A 64 7.99 -14.43 5.49
N ILE A 65 8.22 -13.98 4.30
CA ILE A 65 8.21 -14.76 3.09
C ILE A 65 9.17 -15.93 3.30
N ASP A 66 8.70 -17.13 3.03
CA ASP A 66 9.54 -18.32 2.98
C ASP A 66 10.80 -18.01 2.16
N ASP A 67 11.97 -18.35 2.70
CA ASP A 67 13.28 -18.05 2.08
C ASP A 67 13.46 -18.70 0.69
N GLU A 68 12.51 -19.51 0.22
CA GLU A 68 12.49 -20.11 -1.10
C GLU A 68 11.45 -19.42 -2.00
N ILE A 69 11.93 -18.40 -2.75
CA ILE A 69 11.15 -17.83 -3.84
C ILE A 69 11.15 -18.78 -5.02
N GLU A 70 9.97 -19.23 -5.46
CA GLU A 70 9.83 -19.99 -6.70
C GLU A 70 9.93 -19.05 -7.90
N TYR A 71 10.89 -19.30 -8.80
CA TYR A 71 11.12 -18.48 -9.98
C TYR A 71 10.51 -19.09 -11.23
N TYR A 72 9.83 -18.27 -12.02
CA TYR A 72 9.17 -18.64 -13.27
C TYR A 72 9.83 -17.94 -14.46
N GLU A 73 10.17 -18.67 -15.49
CA GLU A 73 10.68 -18.10 -16.74
C GLU A 73 9.60 -17.33 -17.47
N MET A 74 9.85 -16.05 -17.75
CA MET A 74 8.99 -15.23 -18.55
C MET A 74 9.28 -15.46 -20.05
N LYS A 75 8.26 -15.86 -20.80
CA LYS A 75 8.30 -15.96 -22.27
C LYS A 75 8.20 -14.58 -22.92
N ASP A 76 8.52 -14.48 -24.19
CA ASP A 76 8.39 -13.23 -24.95
C ASP A 76 6.93 -12.72 -25.02
N THR A 77 5.95 -13.62 -24.88
CA THR A 77 4.51 -13.30 -24.77
C THR A 77 4.07 -12.90 -23.36
N GLY A 78 4.96 -12.96 -22.38
CA GLY A 78 4.69 -12.75 -20.96
C GLY A 78 4.59 -14.03 -20.15
N LEU A 79 4.21 -13.89 -18.91
CA LEU A 79 3.96 -14.94 -17.92
C LEU A 79 2.49 -14.89 -17.49
N GLU A 80 1.81 -16.03 -17.56
CA GLU A 80 0.55 -16.24 -16.88
C GLU A 80 0.83 -17.02 -15.59
N TYR A 81 0.63 -16.35 -14.45
CA TYR A 81 0.88 -16.93 -13.13
C TYR A 81 -0.39 -17.61 -12.61
N ASP A 82 -0.22 -18.77 -11.99
CA ASP A 82 -1.34 -19.50 -11.39
C ASP A 82 -1.87 -18.77 -10.16
N ALA A 83 -2.98 -18.07 -10.32
CA ALA A 83 -3.61 -17.29 -9.26
C ALA A 83 -4.11 -18.15 -8.08
N ALA A 84 -4.27 -19.45 -8.26
CA ALA A 84 -4.64 -20.37 -7.17
C ALA A 84 -3.53 -20.54 -6.12
N LYS A 85 -2.31 -20.14 -6.43
CA LYS A 85 -1.18 -20.10 -5.50
C LYS A 85 -1.19 -18.86 -4.58
N LEU A 86 -2.07 -17.89 -4.84
CA LEU A 86 -2.19 -16.66 -4.05
C LEU A 86 -3.23 -16.84 -2.94
N ASP A 87 -2.92 -16.29 -1.76
CA ASP A 87 -3.82 -16.30 -0.59
C ASP A 87 -4.14 -14.84 -0.17
N PRO A 88 -5.08 -14.16 -0.87
CA PRO A 88 -5.34 -12.73 -0.71
C PRO A 88 -6.15 -12.42 0.56
N GLN A 89 -5.59 -12.72 1.73
CA GLN A 89 -6.13 -12.35 3.04
C GLN A 89 -5.52 -11.05 3.54
N GLN A 90 -6.30 -10.24 4.25
CA GLN A 90 -5.82 -8.99 4.82
C GLN A 90 -4.58 -9.19 5.70
N GLY A 91 -3.56 -8.34 5.48
CA GLY A 91 -2.31 -8.36 6.23
C GLY A 91 -1.33 -9.42 5.79
N ARG A 92 -1.67 -10.26 4.80
CA ARG A 92 -0.76 -11.26 4.22
C ARG A 92 -0.01 -10.74 3.00
N SER A 93 1.07 -11.42 2.70
CA SER A 93 1.86 -11.21 1.47
C SER A 93 2.09 -12.52 0.75
N ASP A 94 1.98 -12.48 -0.57
CA ASP A 94 2.45 -13.55 -1.45
C ASP A 94 3.65 -13.07 -2.26
N GLN A 95 4.60 -13.96 -2.51
CA GLN A 95 5.80 -13.66 -3.28
C GLN A 95 6.13 -14.77 -4.27
N PHE A 96 6.58 -14.36 -5.44
CA PHE A 96 7.16 -15.25 -6.45
C PHE A 96 8.22 -14.52 -7.25
N GLY A 97 9.09 -15.27 -7.91
CA GLY A 97 10.13 -14.75 -8.77
C GLY A 97 9.77 -14.85 -10.26
N ILE A 98 10.29 -13.91 -11.04
CA ILE A 98 10.26 -13.98 -12.51
C ILE A 98 11.68 -13.88 -13.05
N ILE A 99 11.98 -14.67 -14.07
CA ILE A 99 13.26 -14.59 -14.80
C ILE A 99 12.98 -14.00 -16.17
N THR A 100 13.55 -12.82 -16.44
CA THR A 100 13.35 -12.10 -17.70
C THR A 100 14.58 -12.14 -18.57
N LYS A 101 14.38 -12.32 -19.89
CA LYS A 101 15.49 -12.33 -20.88
C LYS A 101 16.05 -10.94 -21.15
N THR A 102 15.26 -9.93 -20.96
CA THR A 102 15.60 -8.52 -21.19
C THR A 102 15.07 -7.67 -20.04
N GLY A 103 15.73 -6.56 -19.73
CA GLY A 103 15.15 -5.52 -18.92
C GLY A 103 14.11 -4.74 -19.72
N GLY A 104 13.21 -4.01 -19.02
CA GLY A 104 12.17 -3.20 -19.63
C GLY A 104 11.12 -2.78 -18.61
N GLU A 105 10.03 -2.18 -19.04
CA GLU A 105 8.92 -1.84 -18.18
C GLU A 105 8.04 -3.06 -17.91
N LEU A 106 7.86 -3.39 -16.62
CA LEU A 106 7.01 -4.51 -16.22
C LEU A 106 5.55 -4.05 -16.14
N MET A 107 4.71 -4.66 -16.96
CA MET A 107 3.27 -4.52 -16.92
C MET A 107 2.65 -5.70 -16.20
N ILE A 108 1.73 -5.43 -15.28
CA ILE A 108 0.89 -6.43 -14.64
C ILE A 108 -0.57 -6.23 -15.03
N SER A 109 -1.26 -7.32 -15.31
CA SER A 109 -2.72 -7.39 -15.51
C SER A 109 -3.29 -8.41 -14.55
N MET A 110 -4.23 -7.98 -13.71
CA MET A 110 -4.84 -8.80 -12.66
C MET A 110 -6.35 -8.77 -12.81
N GLU A 111 -6.96 -9.95 -12.95
CA GLU A 111 -8.40 -10.11 -12.89
C GLU A 111 -8.82 -10.29 -11.43
N MET A 112 -9.69 -9.41 -10.95
CA MET A 112 -10.02 -9.26 -9.54
C MET A 112 -11.53 -9.24 -9.34
N CYS A 113 -11.98 -9.83 -8.24
CA CYS A 113 -13.37 -9.83 -7.82
C CYS A 113 -13.45 -9.64 -6.30
N ALA A 114 -14.47 -8.93 -5.83
CA ALA A 114 -14.79 -8.86 -4.42
C ALA A 114 -16.30 -8.77 -4.24
N ASP A 115 -16.89 -9.73 -3.55
CA ASP A 115 -18.32 -9.73 -3.22
C ASP A 115 -18.58 -8.80 -2.01
N LEU A 116 -18.27 -7.52 -2.22
CA LEU A 116 -18.41 -6.44 -1.26
C LEU A 116 -19.12 -5.28 -1.92
N THR A 117 -19.66 -4.37 -1.08
CA THR A 117 -20.34 -3.17 -1.56
C THR A 117 -19.38 -2.27 -2.34
N PRO A 118 -19.86 -1.45 -3.31
CA PRO A 118 -19.01 -0.56 -4.12
C PRO A 118 -18.21 0.48 -3.32
N PHE A 119 -18.52 0.67 -2.04
CA PHE A 119 -17.79 1.59 -1.16
C PHE A 119 -16.56 0.95 -0.49
N ALA A 120 -16.46 -0.37 -0.47
CA ALA A 120 -15.29 -1.07 0.06
C ALA A 120 -14.09 -0.83 -0.84
N GLN A 121 -12.97 -0.43 -0.26
CA GLN A 121 -11.70 -0.24 -0.97
C GLN A 121 -10.79 -1.43 -0.70
N ILE A 122 -10.27 -2.04 -1.76
CA ILE A 122 -9.47 -3.25 -1.69
C ILE A 122 -8.14 -2.99 -2.39
N PRO A 123 -7.15 -2.52 -1.63
CA PRO A 123 -5.81 -2.25 -2.16
C PRO A 123 -4.93 -3.49 -2.12
N VAL A 124 -4.16 -3.69 -3.19
CA VAL A 124 -3.04 -4.63 -3.27
C VAL A 124 -1.77 -3.83 -3.52
N SER A 125 -0.93 -3.73 -2.52
CA SER A 125 0.39 -3.09 -2.68
C SER A 125 1.33 -4.04 -3.42
N VAL A 126 2.06 -3.50 -4.39
CA VAL A 126 2.98 -4.28 -5.23
C VAL A 126 4.39 -3.80 -4.99
N PHE A 127 5.28 -4.76 -4.77
CA PHE A 127 6.72 -4.55 -4.64
C PHE A 127 7.44 -5.36 -5.71
N CYS A 128 8.55 -4.81 -6.21
CA CYS A 128 9.47 -5.52 -7.09
C CYS A 128 10.89 -5.35 -6.55
N ASN A 129 11.57 -6.46 -6.27
CA ASN A 129 12.89 -6.45 -5.63
C ASN A 129 12.91 -5.62 -4.34
N GLU A 130 11.88 -5.81 -3.49
CA GLU A 130 11.63 -5.08 -2.24
C GLU A 130 11.30 -3.58 -2.39
N GLU A 131 11.38 -3.04 -3.59
CA GLU A 131 11.02 -1.66 -3.88
C GLU A 131 9.51 -1.54 -4.13
N TYR A 132 8.86 -0.61 -3.43
CA TYR A 132 7.43 -0.34 -3.62
C TYR A 132 7.14 0.22 -5.02
N ARG A 133 6.25 -0.44 -5.76
CA ARG A 133 5.87 -0.10 -7.14
C ARG A 133 4.46 0.47 -7.26
N GLY A 134 3.77 0.59 -6.14
CA GLY A 134 2.44 1.20 -6.04
C GLY A 134 1.33 0.22 -5.69
N VAL A 135 0.10 0.67 -5.83
CA VAL A 135 -1.10 -0.08 -5.46
C VAL A 135 -1.92 -0.42 -6.71
N ILE A 136 -2.42 -1.65 -6.79
CA ILE A 136 -3.54 -2.04 -7.65
C ILE A 136 -4.77 -2.02 -6.75
N GLN A 137 -5.75 -1.19 -7.08
CA GLN A 137 -6.94 -1.02 -6.23
C GLN A 137 -8.20 -1.27 -7.02
N ILE A 138 -9.13 -1.97 -6.37
CA ILE A 138 -10.52 -2.04 -6.80
C ILE A 138 -11.43 -1.58 -5.67
N ASN A 139 -12.65 -1.23 -6.04
CA ASN A 139 -13.75 -1.16 -5.07
C ASN A 139 -14.45 -2.52 -5.01
N GLY A 140 -15.36 -2.69 -4.05
CA GLY A 140 -16.23 -3.88 -4.04
C GLY A 140 -16.96 -4.00 -5.38
N THR A 141 -16.99 -5.19 -5.94
CA THR A 141 -17.49 -5.45 -7.30
C THR A 141 -18.83 -6.17 -7.31
N GLU A 142 -19.41 -6.42 -6.13
CA GLU A 142 -20.66 -7.21 -5.99
C GLU A 142 -20.58 -8.56 -6.72
N GLY A 143 -19.44 -9.23 -6.58
CA GLY A 143 -19.17 -10.53 -7.21
C GLY A 143 -18.82 -10.50 -8.70
N ARG A 144 -18.67 -9.33 -9.31
CA ARG A 144 -18.27 -9.19 -10.73
C ARG A 144 -16.76 -9.18 -10.89
N TRP A 145 -16.26 -9.90 -11.87
CA TRP A 145 -14.84 -9.89 -12.24
C TRP A 145 -14.49 -8.64 -13.04
N ILE A 146 -13.41 -7.98 -12.67
CA ILE A 146 -12.86 -6.81 -13.36
C ILE A 146 -11.35 -6.96 -13.53
N THR A 147 -10.83 -6.49 -14.63
CA THR A 147 -9.38 -6.48 -14.88
C THR A 147 -8.78 -5.13 -14.55
N ARG A 148 -7.63 -5.14 -13.88
CA ARG A 148 -6.79 -3.96 -13.65
C ARG A 148 -5.41 -4.19 -14.22
N GLU A 149 -4.92 -3.17 -14.92
CA GLU A 149 -3.55 -3.15 -15.41
C GLU A 149 -2.75 -2.05 -14.71
N LYS A 150 -1.47 -2.32 -14.49
CA LYS A 150 -0.55 -1.37 -13.89
C LYS A 150 0.85 -1.55 -14.46
N ASN A 151 1.49 -0.42 -14.78
CA ASN A 151 2.91 -0.36 -15.05
C ASN A 151 3.65 -0.32 -13.70
N LEU A 152 4.53 -1.28 -13.47
CA LEU A 152 5.35 -1.42 -12.25
C LEU A 152 6.73 -0.76 -12.42
N GLY A 153 6.98 -0.12 -13.57
CA GLY A 153 8.25 0.53 -13.91
C GLY A 153 9.33 -0.44 -14.37
N MET A 154 10.53 0.10 -14.46
CA MET A 154 11.68 -0.64 -15.00
C MET A 154 12.12 -1.79 -14.10
N ILE A 155 12.37 -2.94 -14.72
CA ILE A 155 13.01 -4.09 -14.12
C ILE A 155 14.29 -4.43 -14.88
N ARG A 156 15.18 -5.15 -14.21
CA ARG A 156 16.44 -5.61 -14.80
C ARG A 156 16.26 -6.93 -15.55
N GLN A 157 17.19 -7.25 -16.42
CA GLN A 157 17.33 -8.60 -16.97
C GLN A 157 17.68 -9.58 -15.85
N GLY A 158 17.20 -10.81 -15.95
CA GLY A 158 17.44 -11.88 -14.98
C GLY A 158 16.34 -11.97 -13.93
N GLU A 159 16.72 -12.31 -12.72
CA GLU A 159 15.80 -12.57 -11.63
C GLU A 159 15.23 -11.29 -11.03
N ASN A 160 13.90 -11.26 -10.88
CA ASN A 160 13.17 -10.21 -10.20
C ASN A 160 12.12 -10.85 -9.29
N ALA A 161 12.07 -10.43 -8.02
CA ALA A 161 11.09 -10.87 -7.05
C ALA A 161 9.88 -9.94 -7.06
N ILE A 162 8.68 -10.51 -7.16
CA ILE A 162 7.40 -9.79 -7.08
C ILE A 162 6.73 -10.15 -5.77
N ARG A 163 6.28 -9.14 -5.02
CA ARG A 163 5.54 -9.35 -3.80
C ARG A 163 4.25 -8.53 -3.81
N PHE A 164 3.16 -9.18 -3.44
CA PHE A 164 1.87 -8.55 -3.17
C PHE A 164 1.66 -8.47 -1.65
N PHE A 165 1.10 -7.37 -1.19
CA PHE A 165 0.59 -7.23 0.17
C PHE A 165 -0.88 -6.83 0.10
N TYR A 166 -1.73 -7.59 0.78
CA TYR A 166 -3.19 -7.43 0.73
C TYR A 166 -3.68 -6.56 1.88
N GLY A 167 -4.27 -5.41 1.53
CA GLY A 167 -4.72 -4.42 2.51
C GLY A 167 -6.15 -4.63 3.02
N ALA A 168 -6.91 -5.57 2.44
CA ALA A 168 -8.29 -5.87 2.83
C ALA A 168 -8.65 -7.32 2.53
N ASP A 169 -9.65 -7.84 3.25
CA ASP A 169 -10.24 -9.14 3.00
C ASP A 169 -11.27 -9.12 1.86
N GLY A 170 -11.67 -10.33 1.42
CA GLY A 170 -12.72 -10.53 0.43
C GLY A 170 -12.28 -10.40 -1.02
N LEU A 171 -10.98 -10.24 -1.28
CA LEU A 171 -10.41 -10.25 -2.61
C LEU A 171 -10.33 -11.68 -3.16
N GLN A 172 -10.71 -11.84 -4.43
CA GLN A 172 -10.45 -13.03 -5.23
C GLN A 172 -9.66 -12.60 -6.47
N ILE A 173 -8.66 -13.40 -6.85
CA ILE A 173 -7.83 -13.17 -8.03
C ILE A 173 -8.06 -14.33 -8.99
N GLY A 174 -8.53 -14.02 -10.20
CA GLY A 174 -8.85 -15.01 -11.23
C GLY A 174 -7.65 -15.28 -12.14
N ALA A 175 -7.13 -14.26 -12.77
CA ALA A 175 -5.97 -14.37 -13.65
C ALA A 175 -4.94 -13.30 -13.33
N LEU A 176 -3.67 -13.70 -13.38
CA LEU A 176 -2.53 -12.81 -13.17
C LEU A 176 -1.57 -12.97 -14.36
N ARG A 177 -1.34 -11.88 -15.09
CA ARG A 177 -0.44 -11.85 -16.23
C ARG A 177 0.61 -10.76 -16.07
N LEU A 178 1.85 -11.10 -16.40
CA LEU A 178 2.98 -10.18 -16.40
C LEU A 178 3.61 -10.16 -17.80
N ARG A 179 4.02 -8.98 -18.24
CA ARG A 179 4.76 -8.81 -19.50
C ARG A 179 5.78 -7.68 -19.37
N VAL A 180 6.89 -7.81 -20.06
CA VAL A 180 7.88 -6.74 -20.23
C VAL A 180 7.62 -6.06 -21.58
N ILE A 181 7.64 -4.72 -21.60
CA ILE A 181 7.48 -3.88 -22.79
C ILE A 181 8.68 -2.95 -22.96
#